data_5aecd358c70c59ec9a88349bb19d0a65
#
_entry.id   5aecd358c70c59ec9a88349bb19d0a65
#
_cell.length_a   1.000
_cell.length_b   1.000
_cell.length_c   1.000
_cell.angle_alpha   90.00
_cell.angle_beta   90.00
_cell.angle_gamma   90.00
#
_symmetry.space_group_name_H-M   'P 1'
#
loop_
_entity.id
_entity.type
_entity.pdbx_description
1 polymer ?
#
loop_
_entity_poly.entity_id
_entity_poly.type
_entity_poly.pdbx_seq_one_letter_code
_entity_poly.pdbx_strand_id
1 'polypeptide(L)'
;FQKHVNQLCAGIQIHADGEGYDHAAFRPWRLVALAFKALRTIEPDYELWRDFPYEYEYDRLAIDWINGGEDVRNWVDDPQAEPGVLAALAAEDEAAWLEQQAGVLLY
;
A
#
# COMPACT_ATOMS: atom_id res chain seq x y z
N PHE A 1 -11.87 -7.79 -19.22
CA PHE A 1 -10.84 -6.83 -18.78
C PHE A 1 -10.24 -6.15 -20.00
N GLN A 2 -10.13 -4.82 -19.97
CA GLN A 2 -9.63 -4.03 -21.10
C GLN A 2 -8.15 -3.63 -20.92
N LYS A 3 -7.62 -3.65 -19.67
CA LYS A 3 -6.21 -3.39 -19.41
C LYS A 3 -5.38 -4.59 -19.85
N HIS A 4 -4.27 -4.34 -20.53
CA HIS A 4 -3.30 -5.34 -20.95
C HIS A 4 -3.88 -6.48 -21.80
N VAL A 5 -4.91 -6.18 -22.62
CA VAL A 5 -5.52 -7.16 -23.54
C VAL A 5 -4.44 -7.76 -24.45
N ASN A 6 -4.41 -9.10 -24.50
CA ASN A 6 -3.42 -9.89 -25.28
C ASN A 6 -1.95 -9.65 -24.89
N GLN A 7 -1.68 -9.11 -23.71
CA GLN A 7 -0.32 -8.99 -23.19
C GLN A 7 -0.04 -10.09 -22.17
N LEU A 8 1.18 -10.61 -22.18
CA LEU A 8 1.66 -11.48 -21.11
C LEU A 8 2.00 -10.61 -19.92
N CYS A 9 1.35 -10.86 -18.79
CA CYS A 9 1.59 -10.15 -17.54
C CYS A 9 2.19 -11.09 -16.49
N ALA A 10 3.20 -10.63 -15.80
CA ALA A 10 3.70 -11.27 -14.59
C ALA A 10 3.05 -10.64 -13.35
N GLY A 11 2.98 -11.39 -12.27
CA GLY A 11 2.40 -10.88 -11.04
C GLY A 11 2.53 -11.89 -9.89
N ILE A 12 1.97 -11.52 -8.75
CA ILE A 12 1.89 -12.38 -7.57
C ILE A 12 0.43 -12.64 -7.22
N GLN A 13 0.17 -13.81 -6.68
CA GLN A 13 -1.11 -14.16 -6.07
C GLN A 13 -0.88 -14.50 -4.60
N ILE A 14 -1.66 -13.86 -3.74
CA ILE A 14 -1.57 -14.07 -2.29
C ILE A 14 -2.77 -14.91 -1.87
N HIS A 15 -2.51 -16.07 -1.29
CA HIS A 15 -3.54 -16.97 -0.77
C HIS A 15 -3.72 -16.73 0.73
N ALA A 16 -4.95 -16.47 1.14
CA ALA A 16 -5.33 -16.19 2.52
C ALA A 16 -6.47 -17.09 3.00
N ASP A 17 -6.45 -18.36 2.57
CA ASP A 17 -7.52 -19.34 2.77
C ASP A 17 -7.03 -20.73 3.23
N GLY A 18 -5.74 -20.89 3.52
CA GLY A 18 -5.16 -22.16 3.99
C GLY A 18 -5.33 -22.41 5.48
N GLU A 19 -5.13 -23.67 5.94
CA GLU A 19 -5.20 -24.04 7.35
C GLU A 19 -4.22 -23.27 8.25
N GLY A 20 -3.12 -22.74 7.69
CA GLY A 20 -2.14 -21.93 8.41
C GLY A 20 -2.43 -20.42 8.40
N TYR A 21 -3.57 -19.99 7.85
CA TYR A 21 -3.92 -18.59 7.78
C TYR A 21 -4.35 -18.04 9.14
N ASP A 22 -3.64 -17.02 9.61
CA ASP A 22 -3.95 -16.31 10.86
C ASP A 22 -4.48 -14.90 10.54
N HIS A 23 -5.78 -14.69 10.76
CA HIS A 23 -6.44 -13.40 10.57
C HIS A 23 -5.84 -12.29 11.43
N ALA A 24 -5.40 -12.60 12.65
CA ALA A 24 -4.84 -11.62 13.56
C ALA A 24 -3.42 -11.19 13.17
N ALA A 25 -2.66 -12.07 12.52
CA ALA A 25 -1.29 -11.79 12.07
C ALA A 25 -1.23 -11.18 10.65
N PHE A 26 -2.24 -11.43 9.83
CA PHE A 26 -2.24 -10.99 8.44
C PHE A 26 -2.40 -9.46 8.32
N ARG A 27 -1.47 -8.85 7.61
CA ARG A 27 -1.42 -7.39 7.36
C ARG A 27 -1.38 -7.11 5.86
N PRO A 28 -2.53 -7.12 5.16
CA PRO A 28 -2.59 -7.02 3.70
C PRO A 28 -1.98 -5.72 3.17
N TRP A 29 -2.25 -4.58 3.82
CA TRP A 29 -1.67 -3.29 3.45
C TRP A 29 -0.13 -3.33 3.48
N ARG A 30 0.45 -3.81 4.59
CA ARG A 30 1.90 -3.95 4.74
C ARG A 30 2.51 -4.86 3.67
N LEU A 31 1.84 -5.96 3.36
CA LEU A 31 2.30 -6.92 2.36
C LEU A 31 2.34 -6.28 0.96
N VAL A 32 1.32 -5.51 0.59
CA VAL A 32 1.27 -4.81 -0.70
C VAL A 32 2.33 -3.71 -0.77
N ALA A 33 2.51 -2.92 0.29
CA ALA A 33 3.55 -1.90 0.35
C ALA A 33 4.95 -2.50 0.21
N LEU A 34 5.23 -3.63 0.87
CA LEU A 34 6.50 -4.36 0.73
C LEU A 34 6.69 -4.90 -0.70
N ALA A 35 5.63 -5.36 -1.37
CA ALA A 35 5.69 -5.79 -2.76
C ALA A 35 6.04 -4.62 -3.70
N PHE A 36 5.48 -3.43 -3.49
CA PHE A 36 5.86 -2.22 -4.24
C PHE A 36 7.32 -1.85 -4.00
N LYS A 37 7.78 -1.92 -2.74
CA LYS A 37 9.18 -1.68 -2.40
C LYS A 37 10.13 -2.64 -3.08
N ALA A 38 9.80 -3.93 -3.08
CA ALA A 38 10.57 -4.96 -3.78
C ALA A 38 10.61 -4.70 -5.29
N LEU A 39 9.47 -4.36 -5.89
CA LEU A 39 9.39 -4.03 -7.32
C LEU A 39 10.27 -2.81 -7.64
N ARG A 40 10.17 -1.73 -6.86
CA ARG A 40 11.02 -0.54 -7.03
C ARG A 40 12.51 -0.85 -6.91
N THR A 41 12.87 -1.78 -6.03
CA THR A 41 14.26 -2.20 -5.84
C THR A 41 14.80 -3.03 -7.02
N ILE A 42 13.96 -3.90 -7.57
CA ILE A 42 14.35 -4.80 -8.68
C ILE A 42 14.32 -4.06 -10.02
N GLU A 43 13.33 -3.21 -10.22
CA GLU A 43 13.08 -2.47 -11.47
C GLU A 43 12.97 -0.96 -11.17
N PRO A 44 14.08 -0.28 -10.86
CA PRO A 44 14.05 1.12 -10.41
C PRO A 44 13.46 2.08 -11.45
N ASP A 45 13.61 1.78 -12.72
CA ASP A 45 13.12 2.61 -13.83
C ASP A 45 11.66 2.29 -14.23
N TYR A 46 11.03 1.29 -13.57
CA TYR A 46 9.64 0.97 -13.85
C TYR A 46 8.71 2.08 -13.37
N GLU A 47 7.81 2.54 -14.25
CA GLU A 47 6.78 3.53 -13.92
C GLU A 47 5.71 2.92 -13.00
N LEU A 48 6.05 2.83 -11.71
CA LEU A 48 5.19 2.22 -10.69
C LEU A 48 3.95 3.08 -10.39
N TRP A 49 4.15 4.39 -10.32
CA TRP A 49 3.09 5.35 -10.01
C TRP A 49 2.52 5.96 -11.28
N ARG A 50 1.25 5.69 -11.55
CA ARG A 50 0.59 6.26 -12.72
C ARG A 50 0.07 7.66 -12.39
N ASP A 51 0.47 8.62 -13.22
CA ASP A 51 -0.06 9.97 -13.18
C ASP A 51 -1.31 10.05 -14.07
N PHE A 52 -2.48 10.03 -13.45
CA PHE A 52 -3.77 10.19 -14.13
C PHE A 52 -4.80 10.74 -13.14
N PRO A 53 -5.81 11.49 -13.63
CA PRO A 53 -6.90 11.97 -12.79
C PRO A 53 -7.62 10.82 -12.10
N TYR A 54 -7.70 10.88 -10.77
CA TYR A 54 -8.39 9.88 -9.95
C TYR A 54 -9.55 10.52 -9.21
N GLU A 55 -10.77 9.99 -9.41
CA GLU A 55 -11.98 10.47 -8.73
C GLU A 55 -12.17 12.00 -8.82
N TYR A 56 -11.85 12.60 -9.98
CA TYR A 56 -11.91 14.05 -10.25
C TYR A 56 -10.81 14.89 -9.58
N GLU A 57 -9.80 14.24 -9.02
CA GLU A 57 -8.62 14.92 -8.45
C GLU A 57 -7.48 14.94 -9.46
N TYR A 58 -6.76 16.07 -9.51
CA TYR A 58 -5.73 16.33 -10.52
C TYR A 58 -4.38 16.70 -9.90
N ASP A 59 -4.36 16.97 -8.59
CA ASP A 59 -3.19 17.54 -7.91
C ASP A 59 -2.33 16.52 -7.18
N ARG A 60 -2.82 15.29 -7.07
CA ARG A 60 -2.15 14.19 -6.37
C ARG A 60 -2.21 12.90 -7.16
N LEU A 61 -1.20 12.05 -6.96
CA LEU A 61 -1.21 10.70 -7.52
C LEU A 61 -2.31 9.86 -6.88
N ALA A 62 -2.90 8.97 -7.67
CA ALA A 62 -3.96 8.06 -7.19
C ALA A 62 -3.54 7.26 -5.95
N ILE A 63 -2.27 6.86 -5.87
CA ILE A 63 -1.74 6.12 -4.72
C ILE A 63 -1.77 6.94 -3.43
N ASP A 64 -1.51 8.25 -3.49
CA ASP A 64 -1.52 9.12 -2.32
C ASP A 64 -2.95 9.32 -1.78
N TRP A 65 -3.95 9.35 -2.67
CA TRP A 65 -5.36 9.35 -2.28
C TRP A 65 -5.79 8.03 -1.64
N ILE A 66 -5.40 6.91 -2.22
CA ILE A 66 -5.75 5.57 -1.74
C ILE A 66 -5.15 5.29 -0.35
N ASN A 67 -3.94 5.79 -0.09
CA ASN A 67 -3.27 5.62 1.20
C ASN A 67 -3.52 6.75 2.21
N GLY A 68 -4.23 7.81 1.82
CA GLY A 68 -4.49 8.94 2.70
C GLY A 68 -3.33 9.94 2.82
N GLY A 69 -2.22 9.72 2.10
CA GLY A 69 -1.03 10.58 2.11
C GLY A 69 0.10 10.05 1.25
N GLU A 70 1.20 10.79 1.22
CA GLU A 70 2.38 10.49 0.40
C GLU A 70 3.37 9.52 1.07
N ASP A 71 3.20 9.22 2.35
CA ASP A 71 4.21 8.55 3.18
C ASP A 71 4.59 7.16 2.64
N VAL A 72 3.59 6.38 2.20
CA VAL A 72 3.84 5.05 1.62
C VAL A 72 4.63 5.16 0.32
N ARG A 73 4.24 6.08 -0.57
CA ARG A 73 4.96 6.32 -1.83
C ARG A 73 6.39 6.77 -1.58
N ASN A 74 6.57 7.75 -0.70
CA ASN A 74 7.89 8.26 -0.34
C ASN A 74 8.77 7.15 0.27
N TRP A 75 8.20 6.33 1.15
CA TRP A 75 8.90 5.17 1.71
C TRP A 75 9.28 4.13 0.64
N VAL A 76 8.40 3.86 -0.32
CA VAL A 76 8.68 2.92 -1.43
C VAL A 76 9.81 3.45 -2.30
N ASP A 77 9.81 4.75 -2.61
CA ASP A 77 10.77 5.37 -3.53
C ASP A 77 12.13 5.67 -2.88
N ASP A 78 12.23 5.76 -1.55
CA ASP A 78 13.49 5.98 -0.84
C ASP A 78 14.33 4.69 -0.75
N PRO A 79 15.46 4.56 -1.47
CA PRO A 79 16.26 3.34 -1.48
C PRO A 79 16.88 2.99 -0.12
N GLN A 80 16.91 3.93 0.82
CA GLN A 80 17.47 3.75 2.17
C GLN A 80 16.42 3.40 3.23
N ALA A 81 15.12 3.51 2.89
CA ALA A 81 14.07 3.28 3.87
C ALA A 81 13.92 1.78 4.21
N GLU A 82 14.04 1.50 5.50
CA GLU A 82 13.95 0.15 6.06
C GLU A 82 12.49 -0.29 6.28
N PRO A 83 12.20 -1.61 6.26
CA PRO A 83 10.85 -2.13 6.54
C PRO A 83 10.28 -1.72 7.91
N GLY A 84 11.15 -1.42 8.88
CA GLY A 84 10.76 -0.94 10.21
C GLY A 84 10.07 0.42 10.18
N VAL A 85 10.44 1.30 9.25
CA VAL A 85 9.82 2.61 9.08
C VAL A 85 8.34 2.46 8.70
N LEU A 86 8.02 1.54 7.77
CA LEU A 86 6.64 1.25 7.39
C LEU A 86 5.80 0.76 8.58
N ALA A 87 6.38 -0.05 9.46
CA ALA A 87 5.70 -0.51 10.66
C ALA A 87 5.44 0.61 11.66
N ALA A 88 6.37 1.57 11.78
CA ALA A 88 6.19 2.75 12.63
C ALA A 88 5.10 3.68 12.11
N LEU A 89 5.07 3.96 10.81
CA LEU A 89 4.00 4.74 10.16
C LEU A 89 2.61 4.13 10.44
N ALA A 90 2.46 2.81 10.24
CA ALA A 90 1.20 2.13 10.49
C ALA A 90 0.78 2.21 11.97
N ALA A 91 1.70 2.07 12.91
CA ALA A 91 1.40 2.13 14.33
C ALA A 91 0.97 3.54 14.78
N GLU A 92 1.56 4.57 14.20
CA GLU A 92 1.19 5.97 14.45
C GLU A 92 -0.24 6.26 13.96
N ASP A 93 -0.56 5.87 12.74
CA ASP A 93 -1.90 6.03 12.16
C ASP A 93 -2.96 5.23 12.93
N GLU A 94 -2.66 3.98 13.32
CA GLU A 94 -3.56 3.16 14.13
C GLU A 94 -3.85 3.84 15.49
N ALA A 95 -2.84 4.39 16.15
CA ALA A 95 -3.01 5.07 17.43
C ALA A 95 -3.88 6.33 17.30
N ALA A 96 -3.60 7.16 16.29
CA ALA A 96 -4.37 8.36 16.00
C ALA A 96 -5.84 8.04 15.68
N TRP A 97 -6.08 7.00 14.90
CA TRP A 97 -7.42 6.53 14.56
C TRP A 97 -8.19 6.03 15.80
N LEU A 98 -7.55 5.22 16.64
CA LEU A 98 -8.17 4.73 17.88
C LEU A 98 -8.60 5.87 18.81
N GLU A 99 -7.81 6.93 18.89
CA GLU A 99 -8.18 8.12 19.66
C GLU A 99 -9.39 8.84 19.06
N GLN A 100 -9.40 9.05 17.74
CA GLN A 100 -10.49 9.74 17.06
C GLN A 100 -11.82 8.98 17.14
N GLN A 101 -11.79 7.67 16.98
CA GLN A 101 -13.01 6.86 17.00
C GLN A 101 -13.60 6.66 18.39
N ALA A 102 -12.81 6.80 19.47
CA ALA A 102 -13.25 6.54 20.84
C ALA A 102 -14.48 7.36 21.24
N GLY A 103 -14.66 8.56 20.67
CA GLY A 103 -15.79 9.43 20.92
C GLY A 103 -17.08 9.09 20.16
N VAL A 104 -17.01 8.18 19.18
CA VAL A 104 -18.15 7.83 18.31
C VAL A 104 -18.57 6.36 18.41
N LEU A 105 -17.77 5.53 19.07
CA LEU A 105 -18.14 4.14 19.34
C LEU A 105 -19.30 4.08 20.34
N LEU A 106 -20.32 3.30 19.99
CA LEU A 106 -21.51 3.08 20.82
C LEU A 106 -21.40 1.84 21.72
N TYR A 107 -20.36 1.05 21.57
CA TYR A 107 -20.10 -0.21 22.29
C TYR A 107 -18.59 -0.53 22.32
#